data_e4a97c231b55807e0db64b12b5f7c55d
#
_entry.id   e4a97c231b55807e0db64b12b5f7c55d
#
_cell.length_a   1.000
_cell.length_b   1.000
_cell.length_c   1.000
_cell.angle_alpha   90.00
_cell.angle_beta   90.00
_cell.angle_gamma   90.00
#
_symmetry.space_group_name_H-M   'P 1'
#
loop_
_entity.id
_entity.type
_entity.pdbx_description
1 polymer ?
#
loop_
_entity_poly.entity_id
_entity_poly.type
_entity_poly.pdbx_seq_one_letter_code
_entity_poly.pdbx_strand_id
1 'polypeptide(L)'
;AITSASGTADTMGVLAPVEFSAGELKKIVLKTHGAIVWGGSLNFAPADDILINVEYPLQIDPESQMLASILAKKLAVGTDYLVIDLPVGKESKVESFEEARGLSNRFIELGERLGIAVKCGLTYGGQPVGYAVGPALEAREALQALEGKGPSSLVEKSTALAGLLFEIAGKVVRGKGQDFAKEILNNGRALQKMREIIEAQGGNP
;
A
#
# COMPACT_ATOMS: atom_id res chain seq x y z
N ALA A 1 9.74 -3.03 7.95
CA ALA A 1 9.59 -2.09 6.86
C ALA A 1 10.25 -0.78 7.24
N ILE A 2 11.07 -0.29 6.37
CA ILE A 2 11.69 1.00 6.54
C ILE A 2 10.69 2.00 6.02
N THR A 3 9.96 2.61 6.93
CA THR A 3 9.03 3.65 6.60
C THR A 3 9.52 4.98 7.12
N SER A 4 8.89 6.05 6.67
CA SER A 4 9.01 7.39 7.20
C SER A 4 8.62 7.46 8.69
N ALA A 5 8.42 8.66 9.20
CA ALA A 5 8.08 8.94 10.60
C ALA A 5 6.87 8.19 11.15
N SER A 6 5.95 7.72 10.28
CA SER A 6 4.82 6.87 10.66
C SER A 6 4.56 5.77 9.65
N GLY A 7 4.24 4.57 10.12
CA GLY A 7 3.77 3.48 9.28
C GLY A 7 2.28 3.58 8.98
N THR A 8 1.83 2.88 7.94
CA THR A 8 0.40 2.84 7.59
C THR A 8 -0.47 2.33 8.73
N ALA A 9 0.03 1.36 9.51
CA ALA A 9 -0.68 0.86 10.68
C ALA A 9 -0.76 1.91 11.80
N ASP A 10 0.29 2.71 12.00
CA ASP A 10 0.28 3.80 12.99
C ASP A 10 -0.74 4.87 12.60
N THR A 11 -0.78 5.24 11.32
CA THR A 11 -1.75 6.21 10.79
C THR A 11 -3.19 5.68 10.89
N MET A 12 -3.43 4.42 10.53
CA MET A 12 -4.75 3.82 10.68
C MET A 12 -5.15 3.62 12.14
N GLY A 13 -4.18 3.36 13.02
CA GLY A 13 -4.38 3.19 14.47
C GLY A 13 -4.95 4.43 15.16
N VAL A 14 -4.84 5.62 14.55
CA VAL A 14 -5.51 6.84 15.01
C VAL A 14 -7.02 6.78 14.79
N LEU A 15 -7.47 6.06 13.76
CA LEU A 15 -8.86 6.00 13.32
C LEU A 15 -9.60 4.77 13.85
N ALA A 16 -8.90 3.63 13.97
CA ALA A 16 -9.47 2.37 14.40
C ALA A 16 -8.38 1.40 14.88
N PRO A 17 -8.71 0.36 15.67
CA PRO A 17 -7.81 -0.73 15.96
C PRO A 17 -7.23 -1.36 14.70
N VAL A 18 -5.96 -1.80 14.79
CA VAL A 18 -5.22 -2.40 13.65
C VAL A 18 -4.70 -3.82 13.95
N GLU A 19 -4.90 -4.30 15.16
CA GLU A 19 -4.49 -5.64 15.60
C GLU A 19 -5.70 -6.55 15.74
N PHE A 20 -5.70 -7.65 15.00
CA PHE A 20 -6.80 -8.60 14.96
C PHE A 20 -6.28 -10.02 14.87
N SER A 21 -7.03 -10.98 15.38
CA SER A 21 -6.85 -12.38 15.03
C SER A 21 -7.27 -12.65 13.58
N ALA A 22 -6.78 -13.72 12.98
CA ALA A 22 -7.15 -14.12 11.62
C ALA A 22 -8.68 -14.32 11.45
N GLY A 23 -9.35 -14.80 12.50
CA GLY A 23 -10.80 -14.99 12.50
C GLY A 23 -11.58 -13.66 12.48
N GLU A 24 -11.15 -12.67 13.24
CA GLU A 24 -11.73 -11.33 13.26
C GLU A 24 -11.49 -10.61 11.94
N LEU A 25 -10.24 -10.64 11.44
CA LEU A 25 -9.91 -10.05 10.15
C LEU A 25 -10.76 -10.63 9.02
N LYS A 26 -10.95 -11.96 9.00
CA LYS A 26 -11.82 -12.61 8.02
C LYS A 26 -13.26 -12.05 8.05
N LYS A 27 -13.83 -11.84 9.25
CA LYS A 27 -15.18 -11.25 9.38
C LYS A 27 -15.23 -9.82 8.84
N ILE A 28 -14.23 -9.00 9.16
CA ILE A 28 -14.11 -7.62 8.68
C ILE A 28 -14.06 -7.61 7.15
N VAL A 29 -13.15 -8.38 6.56
CA VAL A 29 -12.96 -8.42 5.10
C VAL A 29 -14.20 -8.94 4.37
N LEU A 30 -14.88 -9.95 4.91
CA LEU A 30 -16.14 -10.45 4.32
C LEU A 30 -17.25 -9.38 4.34
N LYS A 31 -17.26 -8.50 5.34
CA LYS A 31 -18.27 -7.43 5.46
C LYS A 31 -17.94 -6.22 4.57
N THR A 32 -16.67 -5.80 4.55
CA THR A 32 -16.25 -4.52 3.95
C THR A 32 -15.52 -4.66 2.63
N HIS A 33 -15.06 -5.87 2.29
CA HIS A 33 -14.16 -6.18 1.17
C HIS A 33 -12.81 -5.45 1.26
N GLY A 34 -12.42 -5.01 2.46
CA GLY A 34 -11.14 -4.34 2.72
C GLY A 34 -10.85 -4.19 4.20
N ALA A 35 -9.56 -4.08 4.55
CA ALA A 35 -9.10 -3.78 5.90
C ALA A 35 -7.73 -3.13 5.85
N ILE A 36 -7.39 -2.32 6.86
CA ILE A 36 -6.05 -1.78 7.06
C ILE A 36 -5.59 -2.22 8.44
N VAL A 37 -4.70 -3.21 8.48
CA VAL A 37 -4.29 -3.88 9.72
C VAL A 37 -2.78 -4.02 9.82
N TRP A 38 -2.27 -4.20 11.02
CA TRP A 38 -0.86 -4.49 11.22
C TRP A 38 -0.58 -5.98 10.96
N GLY A 39 0.27 -6.25 9.97
CA GLY A 39 0.59 -7.62 9.55
C GLY A 39 1.41 -8.43 10.57
N GLY A 40 2.11 -7.75 11.51
CA GLY A 40 2.93 -8.42 12.53
C GLY A 40 2.11 -9.26 13.51
N SER A 41 0.87 -8.86 13.83
CA SER A 41 -0.03 -9.63 14.71
C SER A 41 -0.57 -10.90 14.04
N LEU A 42 -0.51 -11.00 12.72
CA LEU A 42 -1.11 -12.08 11.93
C LEU A 42 -0.13 -13.19 11.55
N ASN A 43 1.17 -12.98 11.82
CA ASN A 43 2.23 -13.95 11.55
C ASN A 43 2.20 -14.52 10.11
N PHE A 44 1.97 -13.66 9.10
CA PHE A 44 1.83 -14.06 7.70
C PHE A 44 3.12 -14.62 7.08
N ALA A 45 4.28 -14.20 7.57
CA ALA A 45 5.58 -14.60 7.03
C ALA A 45 6.63 -14.69 8.15
N PRO A 46 6.53 -15.68 9.06
CA PRO A 46 7.41 -15.76 10.23
C PRO A 46 8.90 -15.88 9.89
N ALA A 47 9.23 -16.53 8.78
CA ALA A 47 10.62 -16.62 8.32
C ALA A 47 11.17 -15.25 7.89
N ASP A 48 10.34 -14.43 7.24
CA ASP A 48 10.68 -13.07 6.86
C ASP A 48 10.92 -12.17 8.08
N ASP A 49 10.08 -12.28 9.09
CA ASP A 49 10.22 -11.50 10.34
C ASP A 49 11.55 -11.87 11.07
N ILE A 50 11.96 -13.13 11.04
CA ILE A 50 13.26 -13.57 11.60
C ILE A 50 14.42 -12.96 10.79
N LEU A 51 14.35 -12.99 9.46
CA LEU A 51 15.37 -12.44 8.58
C LEU A 51 15.52 -10.93 8.78
N ILE A 52 14.41 -10.19 8.82
CA ILE A 52 14.41 -8.74 9.07
C ILE A 52 15.06 -8.41 10.42
N ASN A 53 14.78 -9.20 11.46
CA ASN A 53 15.39 -9.00 12.79
C ASN A 53 16.92 -9.24 12.80
N VAL A 54 17.44 -10.06 11.88
CA VAL A 54 18.90 -10.27 11.70
C VAL A 54 19.49 -9.16 10.84
N GLU A 55 18.82 -8.75 9.78
CA GLU A 55 19.30 -7.74 8.83
C GLU A 55 19.36 -6.34 9.46
N TYR A 56 18.37 -5.98 10.27
CA TYR A 56 18.25 -4.66 10.86
C TYR A 56 19.49 -4.23 11.67
N PRO A 57 19.99 -4.99 12.65
CA PRO A 57 21.19 -4.63 13.40
C PRO A 57 22.48 -4.67 12.56
N LEU A 58 22.49 -5.44 11.47
CA LEU A 58 23.63 -5.54 10.55
C LEU A 58 23.61 -4.44 9.48
N GLN A 59 22.55 -3.65 9.40
CA GLN A 59 22.34 -2.61 8.39
C GLN A 59 22.50 -3.12 6.94
N ILE A 60 22.08 -4.36 6.70
CA ILE A 60 22.06 -4.95 5.37
C ILE A 60 20.63 -4.93 4.83
N ASP A 61 20.47 -4.64 3.54
CA ASP A 61 19.19 -4.58 2.84
C ASP A 61 19.35 -5.16 1.43
N PRO A 62 19.51 -6.49 1.32
CA PRO A 62 19.68 -7.13 0.03
C PRO A 62 18.41 -7.02 -0.81
N GLU A 63 18.55 -6.61 -2.07
CA GLU A 63 17.42 -6.47 -2.98
C GLU A 63 16.61 -7.76 -3.13
N SER A 64 17.29 -8.91 -3.19
CA SER A 64 16.63 -10.22 -3.27
C SER A 64 15.75 -10.53 -2.06
N GLN A 65 16.18 -10.12 -0.87
CA GLN A 65 15.41 -10.27 0.36
C GLN A 65 14.20 -9.33 0.38
N MET A 66 14.36 -8.09 -0.08
CA MET A 66 13.26 -7.16 -0.22
C MET A 66 12.17 -7.70 -1.17
N LEU A 67 12.55 -8.24 -2.33
CA LEU A 67 11.64 -8.86 -3.28
C LEU A 67 10.89 -10.04 -2.63
N ALA A 68 11.63 -10.93 -1.97
CA ALA A 68 11.07 -12.10 -1.30
C ALA A 68 10.11 -11.70 -0.17
N SER A 69 10.50 -10.75 0.69
CA SER A 69 9.70 -10.22 1.80
C SER A 69 8.37 -9.65 1.33
N ILE A 70 8.40 -8.81 0.30
CA ILE A 70 7.18 -8.18 -0.24
C ILE A 70 6.25 -9.25 -0.83
N LEU A 71 6.75 -10.12 -1.70
CA LEU A 71 5.91 -11.08 -2.41
C LEU A 71 5.42 -12.23 -1.53
N ALA A 72 6.22 -12.70 -0.56
CA ALA A 72 5.79 -13.73 0.38
C ALA A 72 4.54 -13.31 1.17
N LYS A 73 4.49 -12.07 1.65
CA LYS A 73 3.33 -11.52 2.37
C LYS A 73 2.09 -11.41 1.46
N LYS A 74 2.28 -11.09 0.18
CA LYS A 74 1.19 -11.02 -0.81
C LYS A 74 0.67 -12.41 -1.18
N LEU A 75 1.58 -13.35 -1.33
CA LEU A 75 1.23 -14.76 -1.57
C LEU A 75 0.46 -15.35 -0.39
N ALA A 76 0.90 -15.08 0.84
CA ALA A 76 0.27 -15.59 2.06
C ALA A 76 -1.21 -15.15 2.23
N VAL A 77 -1.58 -13.98 1.69
CA VAL A 77 -2.97 -13.49 1.71
C VAL A 77 -3.76 -13.83 0.44
N GLY A 78 -3.18 -14.59 -0.48
CA GLY A 78 -3.85 -15.01 -1.71
C GLY A 78 -4.10 -13.86 -2.71
N THR A 79 -3.12 -12.97 -2.89
CA THR A 79 -3.23 -11.82 -3.81
C THR A 79 -3.21 -12.28 -5.27
N ASP A 80 -4.22 -11.92 -6.06
CA ASP A 80 -4.26 -12.13 -7.50
C ASP A 80 -3.63 -10.97 -8.29
N TYR A 81 -3.86 -9.73 -7.84
CA TYR A 81 -3.42 -8.49 -8.51
C TYR A 81 -2.62 -7.62 -7.55
N LEU A 82 -1.46 -7.16 -7.96
CA LEU A 82 -0.56 -6.37 -7.14
C LEU A 82 -0.04 -5.15 -7.91
N VAL A 83 -0.15 -3.98 -7.32
CA VAL A 83 0.55 -2.78 -7.77
C VAL A 83 1.64 -2.44 -6.77
N ILE A 84 2.87 -2.34 -7.26
CA ILE A 84 4.04 -1.90 -6.47
C ILE A 84 4.30 -0.42 -6.80
N ASP A 85 4.34 0.43 -5.79
CA ASP A 85 4.84 1.79 -5.90
C ASP A 85 6.37 1.79 -5.78
N LEU A 86 7.04 2.30 -6.79
CA LEU A 86 8.50 2.49 -6.83
C LEU A 86 8.82 3.99 -6.89
N PRO A 87 8.95 4.65 -5.74
CA PRO A 87 9.36 6.05 -5.71
C PRO A 87 10.79 6.19 -6.21
N VAL A 88 11.01 7.05 -7.20
CA VAL A 88 12.32 7.33 -7.81
C VAL A 88 12.73 8.75 -7.49
N GLY A 89 13.91 8.91 -6.90
CA GLY A 89 14.44 10.23 -6.58
C GLY A 89 15.68 10.18 -5.70
N LYS A 90 16.35 11.31 -5.62
CA LYS A 90 17.52 11.48 -4.75
C LYS A 90 17.12 11.16 -3.30
N GLU A 91 17.94 10.38 -2.62
CA GLU A 91 17.72 9.92 -1.23
C GLU A 91 16.54 8.95 -1.06
N SER A 92 15.88 8.54 -2.14
CA SER A 92 14.94 7.40 -2.10
C SER A 92 15.69 6.07 -2.24
N LYS A 93 15.02 4.96 -1.94
CA LYS A 93 15.63 3.61 -2.08
C LYS A 93 16.03 3.28 -3.52
N VAL A 94 15.43 3.95 -4.49
CA VAL A 94 15.69 3.82 -5.92
C VAL A 94 15.99 5.21 -6.48
N GLU A 95 17.22 5.45 -6.90
CA GLU A 95 17.65 6.80 -7.29
C GLU A 95 17.49 7.11 -8.78
N SER A 96 17.45 6.09 -9.62
CA SER A 96 17.38 6.25 -11.07
C SER A 96 16.22 5.49 -11.71
N PHE A 97 15.74 5.98 -12.86
CA PHE A 97 14.72 5.28 -13.65
C PHE A 97 15.24 3.96 -14.23
N GLU A 98 16.52 3.82 -14.48
CA GLU A 98 17.12 2.57 -14.96
C GLU A 98 17.07 1.48 -13.88
N GLU A 99 17.46 1.82 -12.67
CA GLU A 99 17.36 0.96 -11.50
C GLU A 99 15.90 0.56 -11.22
N ALA A 100 14.97 1.55 -11.24
CA ALA A 100 13.55 1.31 -11.07
C ALA A 100 12.97 0.34 -12.10
N ARG A 101 13.38 0.44 -13.36
CA ARG A 101 12.98 -0.49 -14.42
C ARG A 101 13.52 -1.89 -14.19
N GLY A 102 14.79 -2.01 -13.80
CA GLY A 102 15.40 -3.29 -13.46
C GLY A 102 14.64 -3.98 -12.32
N LEU A 103 14.36 -3.24 -11.24
CA LEU A 103 13.61 -3.73 -10.09
C LEU A 103 12.15 -4.08 -10.48
N SER A 104 11.49 -3.24 -11.28
CA SER A 104 10.15 -3.50 -11.79
C SER A 104 10.06 -4.82 -12.56
N ASN A 105 11.02 -5.06 -13.46
CA ASN A 105 11.05 -6.30 -14.24
C ASN A 105 11.20 -7.53 -13.34
N ARG A 106 12.03 -7.46 -12.29
CA ARG A 106 12.17 -8.55 -11.32
C ARG A 106 10.90 -8.80 -10.52
N PHE A 107 10.20 -7.74 -10.09
CA PHE A 107 8.88 -7.90 -9.43
C PHE A 107 7.86 -8.57 -10.34
N ILE A 108 7.80 -8.17 -11.61
CA ILE A 108 6.87 -8.74 -12.58
C ILE A 108 7.20 -10.21 -12.85
N GLU A 109 8.46 -10.53 -13.15
CA GLU A 109 8.89 -11.90 -13.43
C GLU A 109 8.64 -12.84 -12.23
N LEU A 110 8.99 -12.39 -11.03
CA LEU A 110 8.78 -13.18 -9.83
C LEU A 110 7.29 -13.33 -9.49
N GLY A 111 6.50 -12.29 -9.69
CA GLY A 111 5.05 -12.33 -9.56
C GLY A 111 4.41 -13.34 -10.50
N GLU A 112 4.80 -13.36 -11.77
CA GLU A 112 4.32 -14.34 -12.75
C GLU A 112 4.59 -15.78 -12.31
N ARG A 113 5.80 -16.04 -11.79
CA ARG A 113 6.17 -17.37 -11.27
C ARG A 113 5.34 -17.79 -10.05
N LEU A 114 4.86 -16.81 -9.27
CA LEU A 114 4.02 -17.02 -8.08
C LEU A 114 2.52 -16.98 -8.39
N GLY A 115 2.12 -16.75 -9.65
CA GLY A 115 0.73 -16.65 -10.05
C GLY A 115 0.07 -15.32 -9.67
N ILE A 116 0.86 -14.28 -9.38
CA ILE A 116 0.39 -12.94 -9.03
C ILE A 116 0.60 -12.02 -10.24
N ALA A 117 -0.45 -11.39 -10.73
CA ALA A 117 -0.33 -10.36 -11.76
C ALA A 117 0.20 -9.07 -11.14
N VAL A 118 1.43 -8.67 -11.51
CA VAL A 118 2.12 -7.51 -10.94
C VAL A 118 2.22 -6.38 -11.95
N LYS A 119 1.95 -5.14 -11.51
CA LYS A 119 2.33 -3.90 -12.18
C LYS A 119 3.13 -3.02 -11.23
N CYS A 120 4.09 -2.26 -11.76
CA CYS A 120 4.85 -1.27 -11.01
C CYS A 120 4.50 0.14 -11.48
N GLY A 121 4.22 1.03 -10.55
CA GLY A 121 4.11 2.47 -10.78
C GLY A 121 5.41 3.14 -10.39
N LEU A 122 6.12 3.75 -11.35
CA LEU A 122 7.27 4.58 -11.06
C LEU A 122 6.75 5.98 -10.70
N THR A 123 6.98 6.40 -9.48
CA THR A 123 6.47 7.67 -8.95
C THR A 123 7.60 8.58 -8.50
N TYR A 124 7.31 9.86 -8.34
CA TYR A 124 8.31 10.79 -7.84
C TYR A 124 8.60 10.53 -6.35
N GLY A 125 9.87 10.36 -6.01
CA GLY A 125 10.36 10.03 -4.67
C GLY A 125 11.33 11.05 -4.08
N GLY A 126 11.55 12.21 -4.75
CA GLY A 126 12.51 13.22 -4.29
C GLY A 126 12.02 14.06 -3.10
N GLN A 127 10.79 13.91 -2.66
CA GLN A 127 10.23 14.51 -1.46
C GLN A 127 9.01 13.73 -0.96
N PRO A 128 8.60 13.89 0.31
CA PRO A 128 7.35 13.32 0.83
C PRO A 128 6.13 13.75 0.03
N VAL A 129 5.13 12.88 -0.03
CA VAL A 129 3.83 13.15 -0.66
C VAL A 129 2.89 13.72 0.40
N GLY A 130 2.16 14.78 0.05
CA GLY A 130 1.37 15.53 1.05
C GLY A 130 2.21 16.50 1.87
N TYR A 131 1.65 17.01 2.95
CA TYR A 131 2.27 18.01 3.83
C TYR A 131 2.32 17.55 5.28
N ALA A 132 1.52 16.57 5.66
CA ALA A 132 1.43 16.08 7.01
C ALA A 132 2.57 15.10 7.34
N VAL A 133 3.11 15.20 8.56
CA VAL A 133 4.08 14.27 9.11
C VAL A 133 3.63 13.86 10.51
N GLY A 134 3.54 12.56 10.73
CA GLY A 134 3.09 11.95 11.98
C GLY A 134 1.68 11.38 11.91
N PRO A 135 1.39 10.30 12.66
CA PRO A 135 0.20 9.45 12.47
C PRO A 135 -1.12 10.23 12.47
N ALA A 136 -1.34 11.09 13.45
CA ALA A 136 -2.60 11.85 13.59
C ALA A 136 -2.78 12.89 12.47
N LEU A 137 -1.71 13.57 12.06
CA LEU A 137 -1.76 14.56 11.00
C LEU A 137 -1.94 13.88 9.64
N GLU A 138 -1.25 12.77 9.39
CA GLU A 138 -1.38 11.98 8.16
C GLU A 138 -2.77 11.36 8.05
N ALA A 139 -3.35 10.83 9.14
CA ALA A 139 -4.72 10.31 9.15
C ALA A 139 -5.74 11.40 8.77
N ARG A 140 -5.59 12.60 9.34
CA ARG A 140 -6.44 13.76 9.01
C ARG A 140 -6.27 14.16 7.54
N GLU A 141 -5.04 14.26 7.04
CA GLU A 141 -4.78 14.63 5.64
C GLU A 141 -5.34 13.56 4.67
N ALA A 142 -5.22 12.28 5.00
CA ALA A 142 -5.81 11.19 4.22
C ALA A 142 -7.34 11.29 4.14
N LEU A 143 -8.02 11.57 5.26
CA LEU A 143 -9.46 11.81 5.27
C LEU A 143 -9.85 13.04 4.47
N GLN A 144 -9.10 14.15 4.60
CA GLN A 144 -9.30 15.34 3.77
C GLN A 144 -9.12 15.06 2.29
N ALA A 145 -8.13 14.23 1.92
CA ALA A 145 -7.95 13.80 0.53
C ALA A 145 -9.17 13.00 0.02
N LEU A 146 -9.71 12.09 0.83
CA LEU A 146 -10.93 11.35 0.52
C LEU A 146 -12.18 12.24 0.41
N GLU A 147 -12.18 13.40 1.10
CA GLU A 147 -13.21 14.44 0.97
C GLU A 147 -13.01 15.38 -0.23
N GLY A 148 -11.97 15.18 -1.03
CA GLY A 148 -11.63 16.05 -2.16
C GLY A 148 -10.92 17.35 -1.76
N LYS A 149 -10.41 17.46 -0.52
CA LYS A 149 -9.75 18.65 0.04
C LYS A 149 -8.25 18.44 0.31
N GLY A 150 -7.71 17.29 -0.07
CA GLY A 150 -6.30 16.94 0.18
C GLY A 150 -5.33 17.61 -0.79
N PRO A 151 -4.01 17.50 -0.49
CA PRO A 151 -2.96 17.95 -1.40
C PRO A 151 -3.05 17.29 -2.77
N SER A 152 -2.84 18.05 -3.83
CA SER A 152 -2.89 17.53 -5.19
C SER A 152 -1.88 16.41 -5.44
N SER A 153 -0.67 16.52 -4.87
CA SER A 153 0.36 15.49 -4.97
C SER A 153 -0.09 14.15 -4.39
N LEU A 154 -0.78 14.15 -3.26
CA LEU A 154 -1.33 12.95 -2.62
C LEU A 154 -2.45 12.35 -3.46
N VAL A 155 -3.39 13.18 -3.92
CA VAL A 155 -4.52 12.74 -4.75
C VAL A 155 -4.05 12.18 -6.09
N GLU A 156 -3.13 12.85 -6.77
CA GLU A 156 -2.60 12.39 -8.06
C GLU A 156 -1.88 11.05 -7.94
N LYS A 157 -0.98 10.91 -6.96
CA LYS A 157 -0.27 9.66 -6.73
C LYS A 157 -1.21 8.51 -6.38
N SER A 158 -2.11 8.74 -5.43
CA SER A 158 -3.03 7.71 -4.95
C SER A 158 -3.99 7.24 -6.06
N THR A 159 -4.54 8.18 -6.84
CA THR A 159 -5.45 7.83 -7.95
C THR A 159 -4.71 7.18 -9.12
N ALA A 160 -3.45 7.53 -9.38
CA ALA A 160 -2.63 6.87 -10.39
C ALA A 160 -2.38 5.40 -10.03
N LEU A 161 -1.97 5.12 -8.79
CA LEU A 161 -1.72 3.75 -8.33
C LEU A 161 -3.01 2.92 -8.27
N ALA A 162 -4.10 3.50 -7.76
CA ALA A 162 -5.42 2.86 -7.79
C ALA A 162 -5.88 2.58 -9.22
N GLY A 163 -5.61 3.50 -10.15
CA GLY A 163 -5.90 3.34 -11.57
C GLY A 163 -5.18 2.14 -12.19
N LEU A 164 -3.89 1.96 -11.88
CA LEU A 164 -3.14 0.78 -12.34
C LEU A 164 -3.76 -0.51 -11.81
N LEU A 165 -4.24 -0.51 -10.57
CA LEU A 165 -4.90 -1.68 -9.98
C LEU A 165 -6.24 -1.98 -10.67
N PHE A 166 -7.06 -0.97 -10.97
CA PHE A 166 -8.30 -1.15 -11.72
C PHE A 166 -8.07 -1.70 -13.12
N GLU A 167 -7.02 -1.25 -13.79
CA GLU A 167 -6.65 -1.75 -15.12
C GLU A 167 -6.20 -3.21 -15.10
N ILE A 168 -5.27 -3.58 -14.18
CA ILE A 168 -4.76 -4.94 -14.12
C ILE A 168 -5.85 -5.94 -13.68
N ALA A 169 -6.79 -5.49 -12.85
CA ALA A 169 -7.95 -6.28 -12.45
C ALA A 169 -9.08 -6.30 -13.50
N GLY A 170 -8.87 -5.73 -14.67
CA GLY A 170 -9.84 -5.73 -15.78
C GLY A 170 -11.12 -4.95 -15.51
N LYS A 171 -11.11 -4.02 -14.54
CA LYS A 171 -12.29 -3.19 -14.20
C LYS A 171 -12.50 -2.05 -15.18
N VAL A 172 -11.45 -1.60 -15.83
CA VAL A 172 -11.45 -0.56 -16.87
C VAL A 172 -10.41 -0.88 -17.93
N VAL A 173 -10.56 -0.28 -19.10
CA VAL A 173 -9.58 -0.42 -20.19
C VAL A 173 -8.30 0.31 -19.85
N ARG A 174 -7.19 -0.15 -20.41
CA ARG A 174 -5.87 0.44 -20.22
C ARG A 174 -5.87 1.93 -20.55
N GLY A 175 -5.25 2.75 -19.71
CA GLY A 175 -5.16 4.21 -19.84
C GLY A 175 -6.37 4.97 -19.29
N LYS A 176 -7.39 4.28 -18.74
CA LYS A 176 -8.56 4.91 -18.13
C LYS A 176 -8.65 4.70 -16.61
N GLY A 177 -7.68 4.01 -16.04
CA GLY A 177 -7.70 3.65 -14.62
C GLY A 177 -7.68 4.86 -13.70
N GLN A 178 -6.84 5.85 -13.95
CA GLN A 178 -6.75 7.04 -13.11
C GLN A 178 -8.00 7.90 -13.17
N ASP A 179 -8.60 8.08 -14.36
CA ASP A 179 -9.87 8.81 -14.52
C ASP A 179 -10.98 8.14 -13.70
N PHE A 180 -11.05 6.81 -13.77
CA PHE A 180 -12.01 6.03 -12.99
C PHE A 180 -11.77 6.12 -11.47
N ALA A 181 -10.51 6.09 -11.03
CA ALA A 181 -10.17 6.28 -9.63
C ALA A 181 -10.56 7.69 -9.14
N LYS A 182 -10.33 8.73 -9.94
CA LYS A 182 -10.76 10.11 -9.65
C LYS A 182 -12.29 10.22 -9.58
N GLU A 183 -13.01 9.53 -10.45
CA GLU A 183 -14.48 9.48 -10.40
C GLU A 183 -14.97 8.88 -9.07
N ILE A 184 -14.38 7.73 -8.64
CA ILE A 184 -14.73 7.10 -7.36
C ILE A 184 -14.42 8.00 -6.17
N LEU A 185 -13.32 8.74 -6.23
CA LEU A 185 -12.97 9.72 -5.21
C LEU A 185 -13.99 10.86 -5.17
N ASN A 186 -14.25 11.49 -6.32
CA ASN A 186 -15.09 12.70 -6.42
C ASN A 186 -16.57 12.44 -6.11
N ASN A 187 -17.07 11.23 -6.34
CA ASN A 187 -18.46 10.88 -6.01
C ASN A 187 -18.63 10.37 -4.56
N GLY A 188 -17.57 10.41 -3.74
CA GLY A 188 -17.60 10.06 -2.32
C GLY A 188 -17.58 8.58 -1.99
N ARG A 189 -17.55 7.68 -2.98
CA ARG A 189 -17.54 6.22 -2.73
C ARG A 189 -16.29 5.75 -1.99
N ALA A 190 -15.14 6.38 -2.26
CA ALA A 190 -13.89 6.06 -1.56
C ALA A 190 -13.98 6.43 -0.07
N LEU A 191 -14.49 7.63 0.25
CA LEU A 191 -14.72 8.07 1.63
C LEU A 191 -15.72 7.16 2.35
N GLN A 192 -16.83 6.83 1.70
CA GLN A 192 -17.82 5.91 2.27
C GLN A 192 -17.19 4.56 2.60
N LYS A 193 -16.40 3.99 1.68
CA LYS A 193 -15.72 2.71 1.91
C LYS A 193 -14.73 2.78 3.08
N MET A 194 -13.99 3.89 3.20
CA MET A 194 -13.09 4.09 4.33
C MET A 194 -13.83 4.14 5.67
N ARG A 195 -14.98 4.83 5.72
CA ARG A 195 -15.84 4.86 6.92
C ARG A 195 -16.35 3.48 7.29
N GLU A 196 -16.80 2.68 6.32
CA GLU A 196 -17.23 1.29 6.55
C GLU A 196 -16.09 0.43 7.14
N ILE A 197 -14.85 0.63 6.67
CA ILE A 197 -13.67 -0.08 7.19
C ILE A 197 -13.38 0.36 8.63
N ILE A 198 -13.35 1.67 8.89
CA ILE A 198 -13.12 2.23 10.24
C ILE A 198 -14.14 1.66 11.23
N GLU A 199 -15.43 1.71 10.88
CA GLU A 199 -16.51 1.18 11.73
C GLU A 199 -16.37 -0.33 11.94
N ALA A 200 -16.10 -1.10 10.89
CA ALA A 200 -15.95 -2.54 10.98
C ALA A 200 -14.73 -2.98 11.81
N GLN A 201 -13.69 -2.13 11.86
CA GLN A 201 -12.52 -2.30 12.72
C GLN A 201 -12.72 -1.77 14.14
N GLY A 202 -13.91 -1.24 14.48
CA GLY A 202 -14.25 -0.78 15.83
C GLY A 202 -13.88 0.68 16.12
N GLY A 203 -13.57 1.45 15.07
CA GLY A 203 -13.37 2.91 15.15
C GLY A 203 -14.69 3.68 15.07
N ASN A 204 -14.59 5.00 15.19
CA ASN A 204 -15.71 5.93 15.03
C ASN A 204 -15.49 6.75 13.75
N PRO A 205 -16.26 6.47 12.66
CA PRO A 205 -16.06 7.08 11.34
C PRO A 205 -16.53 8.55 11.23
#